data_9f6ff95c3376b072a16eb51fe7415b2e
#
_entry.id   9f6ff95c3376b072a16eb51fe7415b2e
#
_cell.length_a   1.000
_cell.length_b   1.000
_cell.length_c   1.000
_cell.angle_alpha   90.00
_cell.angle_beta   90.00
_cell.angle_gamma   90.00
#
_symmetry.space_group_name_H-M   'P 1'
#
loop_
_entity.id
_entity.type
_entity.pdbx_description
1 polymer ?
#
loop_
_entity_poly.entity_id
_entity_poly.type
_entity_poly.pdbx_seq_one_letter_code
_entity_poly.pdbx_strand_id
1 'polypeptide(L)'
;MYKEKRISKGEFVRIRGLNYHVRTWPGIDASLPPLVLVHGWMDVAASYQFMVDAFSDAFAAGRTIIAPDWRGFGHTPSARDGQADSYLFADYLADLDFLLDHYAGDRPVDLVGHSMGGNVAMMYAGVRPARIRKLVNLEGFGLPANTPAQAPGRYVKWINELKTLHRGELTLKAYDALEGVAQRLMKTNRRLPLDKATWLAAHWSQPNSAGKWEILGEAGHKVSSANLYQVEETLAIYRSITAPVLAVEASDDSLSLWWKNQYSLAEYHERLRQVAQCTIAVFEDAGHMLHHDQPQALAQLIEGFLD
;
A
#
# COMPACT_ATOMS: atom_id res chain seq x y z
N MET A 1 9.56 24.19 5.71
CA MET A 1 8.50 23.21 6.02
C MET A 1 7.80 22.89 4.70
N TYR A 2 7.61 21.62 4.38
CA TYR A 2 6.88 21.18 3.20
C TYR A 2 5.45 21.74 3.20
N LYS A 3 4.98 22.18 2.05
CA LYS A 3 3.60 22.63 1.82
C LYS A 3 3.03 21.86 0.64
N GLU A 4 1.84 21.34 0.79
CA GLU A 4 1.10 20.67 -0.27
C GLU A 4 0.86 21.64 -1.44
N LYS A 5 1.18 21.20 -2.64
CA LYS A 5 0.79 21.89 -3.87
C LYS A 5 -0.68 21.63 -4.19
N ARG A 6 -1.14 20.41 -3.93
CA ARG A 6 -2.52 19.96 -4.14
C ARG A 6 -3.13 19.50 -2.83
N ILE A 7 -4.13 20.23 -2.36
CA ILE A 7 -4.80 19.93 -1.10
C ILE A 7 -5.79 18.78 -1.32
N SER A 8 -5.63 17.70 -0.58
CA SER A 8 -6.59 16.59 -0.56
C SER A 8 -7.79 16.91 0.33
N LYS A 9 -8.92 16.28 0.05
CA LYS A 9 -10.08 16.21 0.96
C LYS A 9 -10.07 14.85 1.63
N GLY A 10 -10.21 14.81 2.96
CA GLY A 10 -10.47 13.58 3.71
C GLY A 10 -11.98 13.37 3.84
N GLU A 11 -12.44 12.16 3.60
CA GLU A 11 -13.84 11.78 3.80
C GLU A 11 -13.94 10.37 4.37
N PHE A 12 -15.07 10.04 4.95
CA PHE A 12 -15.39 8.71 5.43
C PHE A 12 -16.51 8.10 4.61
N VAL A 13 -16.27 6.91 4.05
CA VAL A 13 -17.24 6.16 3.25
C VAL A 13 -17.53 4.80 3.87
N ARG A 14 -18.76 4.32 3.71
CA ARG A 14 -19.16 3.03 4.27
C ARG A 14 -18.76 1.89 3.35
N ILE A 15 -17.75 1.12 3.72
CA ILE A 15 -17.21 -0.02 2.98
C ILE A 15 -17.30 -1.28 3.84
N ARG A 16 -18.02 -2.29 3.40
CA ARG A 16 -18.21 -3.57 4.10
C ARG A 16 -18.51 -3.43 5.61
N GLY A 17 -19.21 -2.35 5.96
CA GLY A 17 -19.59 -2.10 7.35
C GLY A 17 -18.54 -1.33 8.17
N LEU A 18 -17.39 -0.99 7.63
CA LEU A 18 -16.40 -0.09 8.24
C LEU A 18 -16.56 1.32 7.70
N ASN A 19 -16.15 2.32 8.48
CA ASN A 19 -15.99 3.69 8.03
C ASN A 19 -14.57 3.86 7.48
N TYR A 20 -14.42 3.70 6.17
CA TYR A 20 -13.16 3.87 5.48
C TYR A 20 -12.82 5.34 5.34
N HIS A 21 -11.65 5.73 5.82
CA HIS A 21 -11.09 7.05 5.52
C HIS A 21 -10.45 7.03 4.14
N VAL A 22 -10.78 8.02 3.33
CA VAL A 22 -10.27 8.15 1.96
C VAL A 22 -9.82 9.58 1.72
N ARG A 23 -8.63 9.75 1.18
CA ARG A 23 -8.15 11.03 0.63
C ARG A 23 -8.52 11.12 -0.83
N THR A 24 -9.07 12.26 -1.22
CA THR A 24 -9.43 12.53 -2.61
C THR A 24 -8.82 13.84 -3.09
N TRP A 25 -8.33 13.83 -4.32
CA TRP A 25 -7.97 15.02 -5.08
C TRP A 25 -8.93 15.07 -6.25
N PRO A 26 -9.96 15.95 -6.21
CA PRO A 26 -11.01 15.95 -7.21
C PRO A 26 -10.50 16.42 -8.57
N GLY A 27 -10.81 15.67 -9.62
CA GLY A 27 -10.60 16.04 -11.02
C GLY A 27 -11.79 16.80 -11.58
N ILE A 28 -11.57 17.49 -12.69
CA ILE A 28 -12.60 18.27 -13.40
C ILE A 28 -13.27 17.49 -14.53
N ASP A 29 -12.66 16.41 -15.00
CA ASP A 29 -13.16 15.57 -16.09
C ASP A 29 -13.60 14.19 -15.58
N ALA A 30 -14.89 14.04 -15.35
CA ALA A 30 -15.48 12.78 -14.91
C ALA A 30 -15.44 11.65 -15.97
N SER A 31 -15.08 11.96 -17.22
CA SER A 31 -14.92 10.94 -18.27
C SER A 31 -13.61 10.18 -18.16
N LEU A 32 -12.57 10.79 -17.55
CA LEU A 32 -11.30 10.14 -17.33
C LEU A 32 -11.41 9.04 -16.26
N PRO A 33 -10.67 7.93 -16.41
CA PRO A 33 -10.62 6.89 -15.39
C PRO A 33 -10.08 7.46 -14.07
N PRO A 34 -10.71 7.19 -12.92
CA PRO A 34 -10.14 7.54 -11.63
C PRO A 34 -8.78 6.85 -11.42
N LEU A 35 -7.85 7.55 -10.76
CA LEU A 35 -6.59 7.00 -10.32
C LEU A 35 -6.69 6.60 -8.84
N VAL A 36 -6.56 5.31 -8.55
CA VAL A 36 -6.63 4.78 -7.19
C VAL A 36 -5.22 4.42 -6.71
N LEU A 37 -4.83 4.96 -5.55
CA LEU A 37 -3.50 4.80 -4.96
C LEU A 37 -3.63 4.02 -3.66
N VAL A 38 -3.04 2.83 -3.56
CA VAL A 38 -3.18 1.95 -2.39
C VAL A 38 -1.83 1.69 -1.71
N HIS A 39 -1.75 2.08 -0.43
CA HIS A 39 -0.50 2.14 0.34
C HIS A 39 0.00 0.78 0.85
N GLY A 40 1.25 0.76 1.30
CA GLY A 40 1.94 -0.40 1.85
C GLY A 40 1.57 -0.73 3.30
N TRP A 41 2.20 -1.80 3.82
CA TRP A 41 2.06 -2.19 5.22
C TRP A 41 2.65 -1.13 6.16
N MET A 42 1.95 -0.83 7.25
CA MET A 42 2.32 0.20 8.23
C MET A 42 2.55 1.59 7.59
N ASP A 43 1.71 1.92 6.61
CA ASP A 43 1.70 3.21 5.93
C ASP A 43 0.26 3.79 5.92
N VAL A 44 0.06 4.94 5.32
CA VAL A 44 -1.22 5.66 5.24
C VAL A 44 -1.40 6.31 3.86
N ALA A 45 -2.63 6.63 3.49
CA ALA A 45 -2.96 7.30 2.23
C ALA A 45 -2.19 8.60 1.98
N ALA A 46 -1.87 9.35 3.05
CA ALA A 46 -1.09 10.59 2.99
C ALA A 46 0.31 10.40 2.40
N SER A 47 0.86 9.20 2.42
CA SER A 47 2.18 8.84 1.87
C SER A 47 2.31 9.17 0.38
N TYR A 48 1.22 9.19 -0.34
CA TYR A 48 1.19 9.53 -1.77
C TYR A 48 1.22 11.02 -2.08
N GLN A 49 1.12 11.91 -1.08
CA GLN A 49 1.03 13.36 -1.30
C GLN A 49 2.18 13.90 -2.15
N PHE A 50 3.41 13.45 -1.91
CA PHE A 50 4.59 13.96 -2.62
C PHE A 50 4.56 13.60 -4.11
N MET A 51 4.07 12.41 -4.44
CA MET A 51 3.89 11.97 -5.82
C MET A 51 2.71 12.70 -6.48
N VAL A 52 1.60 12.89 -5.76
CA VAL A 52 0.44 13.63 -6.29
C VAL A 52 0.81 15.09 -6.57
N ASP A 53 1.60 15.72 -5.71
CA ASP A 53 2.12 17.08 -5.94
C ASP A 53 3.07 17.18 -7.14
N ALA A 54 3.72 16.08 -7.48
CA ALA A 54 4.67 16.00 -8.58
C ALA A 54 4.01 15.73 -9.95
N PHE A 55 2.78 15.25 -9.99
CA PHE A 55 2.04 15.14 -11.27
C PHE A 55 1.93 16.49 -11.99
N SER A 56 1.88 16.47 -13.31
CA SER A 56 1.59 17.65 -14.11
C SER A 56 0.22 18.23 -13.74
N ASP A 57 0.05 19.53 -13.96
CA ASP A 57 -1.22 20.18 -13.64
C ASP A 57 -2.36 19.64 -14.52
N ALA A 58 -2.08 19.35 -15.79
CA ALA A 58 -3.05 18.76 -16.71
C ALA A 58 -3.51 17.37 -16.24
N PHE A 59 -2.56 16.50 -15.86
CA PHE A 59 -2.86 15.13 -15.40
C PHE A 59 -3.65 15.13 -14.09
N ALA A 60 -3.17 15.87 -13.08
CA ALA A 60 -3.77 15.87 -11.75
C ALA A 60 -5.10 16.63 -11.68
N ALA A 61 -5.27 17.71 -12.46
CA ALA A 61 -6.54 18.42 -12.51
C ALA A 61 -7.58 17.70 -13.38
N GLY A 62 -7.16 16.91 -14.36
CA GLY A 62 -8.06 16.18 -15.25
C GLY A 62 -8.84 15.09 -14.52
N ARG A 63 -8.18 14.22 -13.80
CA ARG A 63 -8.76 13.00 -13.21
C ARG A 63 -8.91 13.06 -11.71
N THR A 64 -9.91 12.40 -11.17
CA THR A 64 -10.02 12.20 -9.72
C THR A 64 -8.96 11.21 -9.24
N ILE A 65 -8.20 11.59 -8.21
CA ILE A 65 -7.23 10.73 -7.54
C ILE A 65 -7.77 10.35 -6.18
N ILE A 66 -7.67 9.08 -5.80
CA ILE A 66 -8.30 8.49 -4.62
C ILE A 66 -7.25 7.64 -3.89
N ALA A 67 -7.09 7.84 -2.59
CA ALA A 67 -6.19 7.06 -1.75
C ALA A 67 -6.89 6.68 -0.45
N PRO A 68 -7.34 5.43 -0.27
CA PRO A 68 -7.89 4.95 0.98
C PRO A 68 -6.78 4.64 1.99
N ASP A 69 -7.07 4.83 3.28
CA ASP A 69 -6.35 4.15 4.35
C ASP A 69 -6.90 2.72 4.45
N TRP A 70 -6.04 1.71 4.33
CA TRP A 70 -6.47 0.32 4.48
C TRP A 70 -7.02 0.04 5.88
N ARG A 71 -7.90 -0.99 6.01
CA ARG A 71 -8.42 -1.44 7.32
C ARG A 71 -7.30 -1.60 8.35
N GLY A 72 -7.49 -1.02 9.54
CA GLY A 72 -6.52 -1.04 10.63
C GLY A 72 -5.30 -0.14 10.43
N PHE A 73 -5.31 0.73 9.41
CA PHE A 73 -4.29 1.77 9.18
C PHE A 73 -4.94 3.15 9.03
N GLY A 74 -4.14 4.17 9.28
CA GLY A 74 -4.61 5.55 9.17
C GLY A 74 -5.82 5.80 10.07
N HIS A 75 -6.86 6.36 9.50
CA HIS A 75 -8.13 6.61 10.19
C HIS A 75 -9.21 5.56 9.90
N THR A 76 -8.88 4.46 9.21
CA THR A 76 -9.80 3.36 8.95
C THR A 76 -9.69 2.30 10.05
N PRO A 77 -10.76 2.03 10.82
CA PRO A 77 -10.75 0.96 11.83
C PRO A 77 -10.70 -0.41 11.17
N SER A 78 -10.24 -1.43 11.91
CA SER A 78 -10.25 -2.82 11.43
C SER A 78 -11.55 -3.57 11.69
N ALA A 79 -12.30 -3.15 12.70
CA ALA A 79 -13.57 -3.74 13.11
C ALA A 79 -14.56 -2.64 13.53
N ARG A 80 -15.84 -3.00 13.61
CA ARG A 80 -16.90 -2.05 14.07
C ARG A 80 -16.72 -1.68 15.53
N ASP A 81 -16.36 -2.68 16.34
CA ASP A 81 -16.18 -2.55 17.78
C ASP A 81 -14.80 -3.11 18.14
N GLY A 82 -13.90 -2.25 18.60
CA GLY A 82 -12.54 -2.60 18.96
C GLY A 82 -11.60 -2.76 17.75
N GLN A 83 -10.58 -3.57 17.92
CA GLN A 83 -9.54 -3.83 16.93
C GLN A 83 -9.55 -5.32 16.53
N ALA A 84 -9.23 -5.61 15.27
CA ALA A 84 -9.01 -6.98 14.83
C ALA A 84 -7.71 -7.53 15.44
N ASP A 85 -7.72 -8.79 15.81
CA ASP A 85 -6.53 -9.47 16.31
C ASP A 85 -5.70 -10.13 15.21
N SER A 86 -6.25 -10.26 14.01
CA SER A 86 -5.55 -10.76 12.82
C SER A 86 -6.19 -10.22 11.54
N TYR A 87 -5.42 -10.24 10.45
CA TYR A 87 -5.81 -9.69 9.16
C TYR A 87 -5.71 -10.76 8.08
N LEU A 88 -6.79 -10.93 7.34
CA LEU A 88 -6.83 -11.82 6.19
C LEU A 88 -6.51 -11.01 4.93
N PHE A 89 -5.53 -11.46 4.13
CA PHE A 89 -5.15 -10.75 2.90
C PHE A 89 -6.33 -10.58 1.92
N ALA A 90 -7.22 -11.58 1.83
CA ALA A 90 -8.41 -11.52 0.98
C ALA A 90 -9.38 -10.39 1.35
N ASP A 91 -9.35 -9.89 2.60
CA ASP A 91 -10.19 -8.75 2.99
C ASP A 91 -9.82 -7.46 2.26
N TYR A 92 -8.52 -7.25 1.97
CA TYR A 92 -8.08 -6.08 1.20
C TYR A 92 -8.58 -6.13 -0.25
N LEU A 93 -8.67 -7.32 -0.85
CA LEU A 93 -9.24 -7.48 -2.21
C LEU A 93 -10.73 -7.12 -2.22
N ALA A 94 -11.47 -7.62 -1.24
CA ALA A 94 -12.89 -7.33 -1.11
C ALA A 94 -13.14 -5.85 -0.77
N ASP A 95 -12.35 -5.25 0.12
CA ASP A 95 -12.47 -3.82 0.44
C ASP A 95 -12.19 -2.95 -0.78
N LEU A 96 -11.17 -3.32 -1.58
CA LEU A 96 -10.87 -2.62 -2.83
C LEU A 96 -12.04 -2.70 -3.81
N ASP A 97 -12.65 -3.87 -3.99
CA ASP A 97 -13.82 -4.06 -4.88
C ASP A 97 -14.95 -3.10 -4.50
N PHE A 98 -15.32 -3.06 -3.23
CA PHE A 98 -16.35 -2.16 -2.73
C PHE A 98 -15.97 -0.67 -2.80
N LEU A 99 -14.69 -0.32 -2.62
CA LEU A 99 -14.19 1.04 -2.82
C LEU A 99 -14.33 1.46 -4.29
N LEU A 100 -13.97 0.58 -5.22
CA LEU A 100 -14.11 0.85 -6.65
C LEU A 100 -15.58 0.98 -7.06
N ASP A 101 -16.48 0.17 -6.50
CA ASP A 101 -17.93 0.33 -6.73
C ASP A 101 -18.42 1.71 -6.29
N HIS A 102 -17.95 2.17 -5.12
CA HIS A 102 -18.36 3.48 -4.59
C HIS A 102 -17.87 4.65 -5.46
N TYR A 103 -16.61 4.62 -5.91
CA TYR A 103 -15.98 5.77 -6.60
C TYR A 103 -16.08 5.73 -8.12
N ALA A 104 -16.20 4.55 -8.71
CA ALA A 104 -16.17 4.36 -10.15
C ALA A 104 -17.41 3.66 -10.72
N GLY A 105 -18.28 3.11 -9.86
CA GLY A 105 -19.34 2.21 -10.32
C GLY A 105 -18.73 1.02 -11.06
N ASP A 106 -19.25 0.68 -12.23
CA ASP A 106 -18.71 -0.42 -13.06
C ASP A 106 -17.55 -0.01 -13.98
N ARG A 107 -17.13 1.26 -13.94
CA ARG A 107 -16.06 1.74 -14.83
C ARG A 107 -14.70 1.21 -14.38
N PRO A 108 -13.83 0.82 -15.33
CA PRO A 108 -12.45 0.46 -15.00
C PRO A 108 -11.68 1.69 -14.50
N VAL A 109 -10.72 1.43 -13.61
CA VAL A 109 -9.86 2.44 -13.00
C VAL A 109 -8.39 2.22 -13.36
N ASP A 110 -7.57 3.25 -13.17
CA ASP A 110 -6.13 3.12 -13.08
C ASP A 110 -5.74 2.85 -11.63
N LEU A 111 -4.92 1.83 -11.40
CA LEU A 111 -4.56 1.40 -10.06
C LEU A 111 -3.05 1.45 -9.84
N VAL A 112 -2.62 2.14 -8.80
CA VAL A 112 -1.23 2.18 -8.35
C VAL A 112 -1.16 1.60 -6.94
N GLY A 113 -0.35 0.59 -6.73
CA GLY A 113 -0.16 0.00 -5.40
C GLY A 113 1.31 -0.02 -5.02
N HIS A 114 1.60 0.33 -3.76
CA HIS A 114 2.95 0.26 -3.19
C HIS A 114 3.07 -0.91 -2.21
N SER A 115 4.15 -1.70 -2.33
CA SER A 115 4.49 -2.77 -1.38
C SER A 115 3.32 -3.74 -1.16
N MET A 116 2.76 -3.84 0.05
CA MET A 116 1.54 -4.61 0.32
C MET A 116 0.38 -4.19 -0.59
N GLY A 117 0.18 -2.88 -0.80
CA GLY A 117 -0.82 -2.37 -1.73
C GLY A 117 -0.55 -2.79 -3.18
N GLY A 118 0.71 -2.89 -3.58
CA GLY A 118 1.12 -3.45 -4.88
C GLY A 118 0.73 -4.93 -5.00
N ASN A 119 0.95 -5.71 -3.95
CA ASN A 119 0.51 -7.11 -3.93
C ASN A 119 -1.02 -7.23 -4.00
N VAL A 120 -1.75 -6.38 -3.28
CA VAL A 120 -3.23 -6.34 -3.36
C VAL A 120 -3.67 -5.96 -4.77
N ALA A 121 -3.06 -4.94 -5.38
CA ALA A 121 -3.39 -4.46 -6.71
C ALA A 121 -3.16 -5.53 -7.79
N MET A 122 -2.02 -6.24 -7.75
CA MET A 122 -1.72 -7.35 -8.66
C MET A 122 -2.73 -8.50 -8.53
N MET A 123 -3.02 -8.93 -7.30
CA MET A 123 -4.01 -9.99 -7.06
C MET A 123 -5.40 -9.56 -7.50
N TYR A 124 -5.81 -8.33 -7.18
CA TYR A 124 -7.12 -7.81 -7.57
C TYR A 124 -7.28 -7.72 -9.09
N ALA A 125 -6.25 -7.26 -9.81
CA ALA A 125 -6.29 -7.17 -11.27
C ALA A 125 -6.48 -8.53 -11.95
N GLY A 126 -6.01 -9.62 -11.37
CA GLY A 126 -6.27 -10.97 -11.88
C GLY A 126 -7.63 -11.55 -11.48
N VAL A 127 -8.14 -11.16 -10.29
CA VAL A 127 -9.46 -11.60 -9.80
C VAL A 127 -10.60 -10.83 -10.47
N ARG A 128 -10.41 -9.54 -10.77
CA ARG A 128 -11.38 -8.64 -11.40
C ARG A 128 -10.78 -7.92 -12.63
N PRO A 129 -10.33 -8.62 -13.68
CA PRO A 129 -9.57 -8.00 -14.75
C PRO A 129 -10.32 -6.88 -15.47
N ALA A 130 -11.64 -6.96 -15.61
CA ALA A 130 -12.46 -5.93 -16.24
C ALA A 130 -12.52 -4.60 -15.45
N ARG A 131 -12.12 -4.60 -14.16
CA ARG A 131 -12.13 -3.41 -13.31
C ARG A 131 -10.88 -2.55 -13.44
N ILE A 132 -9.83 -3.06 -14.05
CA ILE A 132 -8.52 -2.38 -14.14
C ILE A 132 -8.22 -2.04 -15.60
N ARG A 133 -8.02 -0.75 -15.88
CA ARG A 133 -7.58 -0.24 -17.17
C ARG A 133 -6.07 -0.40 -17.35
N LYS A 134 -5.30 0.12 -16.38
CA LYS A 134 -3.84 0.02 -16.30
C LYS A 134 -3.42 -0.14 -14.84
N LEU A 135 -2.37 -0.88 -14.59
CA LEU A 135 -1.86 -1.19 -13.26
C LEU A 135 -0.40 -0.78 -13.10
N VAL A 136 -0.08 -0.06 -12.04
CA VAL A 136 1.30 0.22 -11.62
C VAL A 136 1.57 -0.47 -10.28
N ASN A 137 2.56 -1.34 -10.26
CA ASN A 137 3.03 -2.02 -9.05
C ASN A 137 4.37 -1.44 -8.61
N LEU A 138 4.39 -0.75 -7.49
CA LEU A 138 5.57 -0.13 -6.88
C LEU A 138 6.12 -1.04 -5.79
N GLU A 139 7.23 -1.75 -6.03
CA GLU A 139 7.89 -2.61 -5.02
C GLU A 139 6.98 -3.68 -4.37
N GLY A 140 5.93 -4.13 -5.05
CA GLY A 140 5.04 -5.19 -4.59
C GLY A 140 5.51 -6.54 -5.09
N PHE A 141 6.45 -7.16 -4.40
CA PHE A 141 7.17 -8.35 -4.86
C PHE A 141 6.45 -9.69 -4.59
N GLY A 142 5.38 -9.68 -3.79
CA GLY A 142 4.84 -10.92 -3.21
C GLY A 142 5.68 -11.42 -2.04
N LEU A 143 5.59 -12.72 -1.76
CA LEU A 143 6.27 -13.36 -0.64
C LEU A 143 7.07 -14.58 -1.12
N PRO A 144 8.08 -15.04 -0.35
CA PRO A 144 8.77 -16.29 -0.64
C PRO A 144 7.80 -17.48 -0.70
N ALA A 145 8.15 -18.47 -1.52
CA ALA A 145 7.39 -19.72 -1.61
C ALA A 145 7.38 -20.44 -0.26
N ASN A 146 6.24 -21.03 0.07
CA ASN A 146 6.09 -21.91 1.23
C ASN A 146 5.79 -23.34 0.76
N THR A 147 6.13 -24.32 1.62
CA THR A 147 5.77 -25.71 1.41
C THR A 147 4.68 -26.14 2.40
N PRO A 148 3.81 -27.10 2.06
CA PRO A 148 2.77 -27.59 2.98
C PRO A 148 3.33 -28.07 4.33
N ALA A 149 4.56 -28.59 4.35
CA ALA A 149 5.22 -29.04 5.58
C ALA A 149 5.43 -27.92 6.63
N GLN A 150 5.41 -26.64 6.20
CA GLN A 150 5.54 -25.50 7.11
C GLN A 150 4.24 -25.14 7.83
N ALA A 151 3.08 -25.70 7.41
CA ALA A 151 1.78 -25.32 7.96
C ALA A 151 1.66 -25.54 9.48
N PRO A 152 2.07 -26.68 10.08
CA PRO A 152 1.96 -26.85 11.53
C PRO A 152 2.74 -25.78 12.31
N GLY A 153 3.96 -25.49 11.91
CA GLY A 153 4.78 -24.43 12.54
C GLY A 153 4.18 -23.04 12.36
N ARG A 154 3.55 -22.77 11.21
CA ARG A 154 2.86 -21.51 10.92
C ARG A 154 1.68 -21.30 11.88
N TYR A 155 0.82 -22.32 12.08
CA TYR A 155 -0.30 -22.22 13.01
C TYR A 155 0.16 -22.05 14.47
N VAL A 156 1.20 -22.78 14.90
CA VAL A 156 1.78 -22.59 16.24
C VAL A 156 2.27 -21.14 16.43
N LYS A 157 2.98 -20.60 15.45
CA LYS A 157 3.47 -19.22 15.50
C LYS A 157 2.29 -18.24 15.61
N TRP A 158 1.30 -18.35 14.72
CA TRP A 158 0.11 -17.51 14.71
C TRP A 158 -0.63 -17.53 16.06
N ILE A 159 -0.92 -18.71 16.61
CA ILE A 159 -1.59 -18.87 17.92
C ILE A 159 -0.79 -18.20 19.04
N ASN A 160 0.53 -18.36 19.04
CA ASN A 160 1.39 -17.75 20.07
C ASN A 160 1.42 -16.23 19.96
N GLU A 161 1.47 -15.69 18.75
CA GLU A 161 1.44 -14.24 18.50
C GLU A 161 0.09 -13.63 18.91
N LEU A 162 -1.04 -14.32 18.63
CA LEU A 162 -2.37 -13.93 19.14
C LEU A 162 -2.39 -13.85 20.67
N LYS A 163 -1.89 -14.88 21.37
CA LYS A 163 -1.79 -14.86 22.84
C LYS A 163 -0.92 -13.70 23.35
N THR A 164 0.17 -13.38 22.64
CA THR A 164 1.04 -12.25 22.97
C THR A 164 0.30 -10.92 22.81
N LEU A 165 -0.46 -10.77 21.70
CA LEU A 165 -1.29 -9.60 21.46
C LEU A 165 -2.36 -9.43 22.54
N HIS A 166 -3.11 -10.49 22.86
CA HIS A 166 -4.18 -10.45 23.88
C HIS A 166 -3.68 -10.19 25.31
N ARG A 167 -2.40 -10.49 25.60
CA ARG A 167 -1.76 -10.11 26.87
C ARG A 167 -1.25 -8.65 26.89
N GLY A 168 -1.42 -7.90 25.78
CA GLY A 168 -0.92 -6.54 25.65
C GLY A 168 0.60 -6.43 25.51
N GLU A 169 1.30 -7.51 25.21
CA GLU A 169 2.76 -7.56 25.05
C GLU A 169 3.20 -7.19 23.61
N LEU A 170 2.30 -7.29 22.65
CA LEU A 170 2.53 -6.88 21.27
C LEU A 170 1.88 -5.52 21.04
N THR A 171 2.68 -4.46 21.08
CA THR A 171 2.19 -3.06 20.97
C THR A 171 2.94 -2.31 19.86
N LEU A 172 2.36 -1.20 19.39
CA LEU A 172 3.07 -0.21 18.59
C LEU A 172 3.80 0.77 19.50
N LYS A 173 4.92 1.31 19.01
CA LYS A 173 5.71 2.27 19.78
C LYS A 173 5.00 3.62 19.82
N ALA A 174 4.87 4.19 21.01
CA ALA A 174 4.50 5.58 21.23
C ALA A 174 5.77 6.48 21.35
N TYR A 175 5.63 7.76 21.03
CA TYR A 175 6.69 8.76 21.00
C TYR A 175 6.27 9.96 21.87
N ASP A 176 7.24 10.59 22.52
CA ASP A 176 6.96 11.73 23.40
C ASP A 176 6.56 13.00 22.62
N ALA A 177 7.00 13.10 21.36
CA ALA A 177 6.71 14.23 20.48
C ALA A 177 6.58 13.79 19.01
N LEU A 178 5.97 14.63 18.17
CA LEU A 178 5.83 14.42 16.72
C LEU A 178 7.19 14.24 16.03
N GLU A 179 8.21 14.95 16.50
CA GLU A 179 9.58 14.86 16.01
C GLU A 179 10.14 13.44 16.12
N GLY A 180 9.77 12.71 17.17
CA GLY A 180 10.16 11.30 17.33
C GLY A 180 9.57 10.40 16.25
N VAL A 181 8.35 10.69 15.79
CA VAL A 181 7.73 10.00 14.65
C VAL A 181 8.46 10.37 13.35
N ALA A 182 8.73 11.65 13.11
CA ALA A 182 9.48 12.11 11.93
C ALA A 182 10.87 11.45 11.85
N GLN A 183 11.61 11.39 12.97
CA GLN A 183 12.90 10.71 13.06
C GLN A 183 12.79 9.21 12.75
N ARG A 184 11.71 8.55 13.18
CA ARG A 184 11.46 7.15 12.81
C ARG A 184 11.27 6.99 11.31
N LEU A 185 10.47 7.85 10.68
CA LEU A 185 10.26 7.82 9.21
C LEU A 185 11.58 7.99 8.47
N MET A 186 12.41 8.95 8.89
CA MET A 186 13.75 9.18 8.32
C MET A 186 14.73 8.02 8.58
N LYS A 187 14.58 7.29 9.69
CA LYS A 187 15.39 6.11 9.97
C LYS A 187 15.05 4.95 9.03
N THR A 188 13.77 4.79 8.69
CA THR A 188 13.31 3.74 7.76
C THR A 188 13.52 4.13 6.30
N ASN A 189 13.45 5.43 5.99
CA ASN A 189 13.79 5.97 4.68
C ASN A 189 14.80 7.12 4.83
N ARG A 190 16.08 6.83 4.59
CA ARG A 190 17.19 7.79 4.76
C ARG A 190 17.18 8.92 3.72
N ARG A 191 16.43 8.77 2.61
CA ARG A 191 16.28 9.79 1.56
C ARG A 191 15.16 10.77 1.87
N LEU A 192 14.31 10.48 2.86
CA LEU A 192 13.18 11.36 3.22
C LEU A 192 13.69 12.62 3.94
N PRO A 193 13.53 13.84 3.37
CA PRO A 193 13.99 15.06 4.01
C PRO A 193 13.12 15.43 5.22
N LEU A 194 13.69 16.14 6.18
CA LEU A 194 13.06 16.45 7.48
C LEU A 194 11.72 17.17 7.33
N ASP A 195 11.59 18.09 6.40
CA ASP A 195 10.35 18.87 6.21
C ASP A 195 9.19 17.99 5.72
N LYS A 196 9.46 17.04 4.81
CA LYS A 196 8.51 16.02 4.37
C LYS A 196 8.22 14.99 5.47
N ALA A 197 9.26 14.57 6.21
CA ALA A 197 9.11 13.64 7.33
C ALA A 197 8.22 14.23 8.44
N THR A 198 8.39 15.52 8.75
CA THR A 198 7.56 16.21 9.76
C THR A 198 6.11 16.34 9.30
N TRP A 199 5.91 16.67 8.02
CA TRP A 199 4.57 16.72 7.45
C TRP A 199 3.88 15.35 7.48
N LEU A 200 4.57 14.32 7.02
CA LEU A 200 4.03 12.96 6.99
C LEU A 200 3.76 12.41 8.40
N ALA A 201 4.63 12.72 9.37
CA ALA A 201 4.46 12.31 10.76
C ALA A 201 3.13 12.80 11.34
N ALA A 202 2.70 14.02 11.02
CA ALA A 202 1.41 14.59 11.44
C ALA A 202 0.20 13.86 10.84
N HIS A 203 0.37 13.17 9.72
CA HIS A 203 -0.67 12.35 9.08
C HIS A 203 -0.54 10.86 9.40
N TRP A 204 0.59 10.44 9.94
CA TRP A 204 0.92 9.04 10.23
C TRP A 204 0.76 8.67 11.70
N SER A 205 0.48 9.66 12.54
CA SER A 205 0.33 9.49 13.98
C SER A 205 -0.67 10.49 14.57
N GLN A 206 -1.12 10.20 15.78
CA GLN A 206 -1.98 11.08 16.56
C GLN A 206 -1.60 11.04 18.04
N PRO A 207 -1.88 12.13 18.81
CA PRO A 207 -1.68 12.09 20.24
C PRO A 207 -2.70 11.19 20.92
N ASN A 208 -2.25 10.35 21.86
CA ASN A 208 -3.13 9.56 22.73
C ASN A 208 -3.55 10.36 23.98
N SER A 209 -4.36 9.76 24.85
CA SER A 209 -4.86 10.39 26.09
C SER A 209 -3.76 10.79 27.07
N ALA A 210 -2.55 10.20 26.97
CA ALA A 210 -1.39 10.57 27.76
C ALA A 210 -0.50 11.64 27.09
N GLY A 211 -0.94 12.20 25.94
CA GLY A 211 -0.19 13.19 25.17
C GLY A 211 0.97 12.64 24.36
N LYS A 212 1.15 11.31 24.31
CA LYS A 212 2.18 10.68 23.48
C LYS A 212 1.65 10.44 22.08
N TRP A 213 2.52 10.54 21.07
CA TRP A 213 2.19 10.30 19.68
C TRP A 213 2.24 8.81 19.35
N GLU A 214 1.13 8.27 18.90
CA GLU A 214 0.97 6.88 18.46
C GLU A 214 0.79 6.81 16.95
N ILE A 215 1.42 5.79 16.36
CA ILE A 215 1.28 5.50 14.93
C ILE A 215 -0.17 5.08 14.65
N LEU A 216 -0.75 5.62 13.58
CA LEU A 216 -2.07 5.26 13.06
C LEU A 216 -2.01 3.88 12.40
N GLY A 217 -2.04 2.84 13.23
CA GLY A 217 -2.02 1.44 12.85
C GLY A 217 -2.41 0.58 14.04
N GLU A 218 -2.67 -0.68 13.81
CA GLU A 218 -3.07 -1.61 14.85
C GLU A 218 -1.99 -2.68 15.07
N ALA A 219 -1.76 -3.06 16.33
CA ALA A 219 -0.75 -4.05 16.71
C ALA A 219 -1.05 -5.44 16.09
N GLY A 220 -2.31 -5.76 15.81
CA GLY A 220 -2.74 -6.98 15.13
C GLY A 220 -2.08 -7.20 13.75
N HIS A 221 -1.64 -6.12 13.09
CA HIS A 221 -0.87 -6.23 11.83
C HIS A 221 0.51 -6.89 11.99
N LYS A 222 1.02 -7.01 13.21
CA LYS A 222 2.27 -7.73 13.50
C LYS A 222 2.07 -9.22 13.67
N VAL A 223 0.83 -9.68 13.81
CA VAL A 223 0.48 -11.09 13.87
C VAL A 223 0.67 -11.71 12.48
N SER A 224 1.43 -12.78 12.40
CA SER A 224 1.66 -13.48 11.13
C SER A 224 0.35 -14.04 10.58
N SER A 225 0.21 -14.06 9.24
CA SER A 225 -0.93 -14.75 8.62
C SER A 225 -0.95 -16.24 9.05
N ALA A 226 -2.13 -16.76 9.40
CA ALA A 226 -2.32 -18.20 9.64
C ALA A 226 -2.08 -19.02 8.36
N ASN A 227 -2.40 -18.45 7.20
CA ASN A 227 -2.29 -19.12 5.92
C ASN A 227 -0.87 -19.01 5.37
N LEU A 228 -0.39 -20.09 4.78
CA LEU A 228 0.83 -20.09 3.99
C LEU A 228 0.59 -19.33 2.67
N TYR A 229 1.61 -18.62 2.20
CA TYR A 229 1.57 -18.02 0.87
C TYR A 229 1.72 -19.10 -0.20
N GLN A 230 0.75 -19.17 -1.10
CA GLN A 230 0.68 -20.16 -2.18
C GLN A 230 1.09 -19.51 -3.50
N VAL A 231 2.31 -19.82 -3.97
CA VAL A 231 2.84 -19.24 -5.21
C VAL A 231 1.99 -19.66 -6.42
N GLU A 232 1.59 -20.93 -6.50
CA GLU A 232 0.79 -21.42 -7.64
C GLU A 232 -0.57 -20.72 -7.78
N GLU A 233 -1.23 -20.39 -6.65
CA GLU A 233 -2.45 -19.59 -6.67
C GLU A 233 -2.16 -18.18 -7.21
N THR A 234 -1.06 -17.58 -6.75
CA THR A 234 -0.62 -16.24 -7.22
C THR A 234 -0.34 -16.26 -8.71
N LEU A 235 0.39 -17.26 -9.21
CA LEU A 235 0.69 -17.39 -10.63
C LEU A 235 -0.57 -17.62 -11.48
N ALA A 236 -1.53 -18.40 -10.99
CA ALA A 236 -2.81 -18.59 -11.65
C ALA A 236 -3.57 -17.25 -11.78
N ILE A 237 -3.56 -16.43 -10.73
CA ILE A 237 -4.18 -15.11 -10.73
C ILE A 237 -3.42 -14.15 -11.68
N TYR A 238 -2.08 -14.15 -11.67
CA TYR A 238 -1.27 -13.31 -12.56
C TYR A 238 -1.55 -13.61 -14.03
N ARG A 239 -1.74 -14.89 -14.42
CA ARG A 239 -2.13 -15.27 -15.78
C ARG A 239 -3.49 -14.71 -16.22
N SER A 240 -4.36 -14.35 -15.26
CA SER A 240 -5.67 -13.77 -15.53
C SER A 240 -5.66 -12.23 -15.65
N ILE A 241 -4.52 -11.58 -15.40
CA ILE A 241 -4.38 -10.14 -15.57
C ILE A 241 -4.40 -9.79 -17.06
N THR A 242 -5.39 -9.02 -17.49
CA THR A 242 -5.53 -8.54 -18.87
C THR A 242 -5.06 -7.11 -19.06
N ALA A 243 -5.03 -6.32 -17.99
CA ALA A 243 -4.56 -4.93 -18.02
C ALA A 243 -3.05 -4.86 -18.27
N PRO A 244 -2.54 -3.86 -19.00
CA PRO A 244 -1.13 -3.54 -19.01
C PRO A 244 -0.62 -3.25 -17.59
N VAL A 245 0.54 -3.83 -17.24
CA VAL A 245 1.19 -3.68 -15.93
C VAL A 245 2.54 -3.00 -16.10
N LEU A 246 2.79 -2.00 -15.26
CA LEU A 246 4.10 -1.41 -15.04
C LEU A 246 4.58 -1.81 -13.65
N ALA A 247 5.59 -2.69 -13.57
CA ALA A 247 6.28 -3.02 -12.34
C ALA A 247 7.48 -2.08 -12.17
N VAL A 248 7.54 -1.36 -11.06
CA VAL A 248 8.61 -0.41 -10.76
C VAL A 248 9.41 -0.90 -9.56
N GLU A 249 10.70 -1.02 -9.75
CA GLU A 249 11.68 -1.48 -8.78
C GLU A 249 12.66 -0.36 -8.44
N ALA A 250 13.13 -0.33 -7.21
CA ALA A 250 14.20 0.56 -6.77
C ALA A 250 15.56 -0.11 -6.97
N SER A 251 16.62 0.71 -7.17
CA SER A 251 17.99 0.21 -7.28
C SER A 251 18.52 -0.38 -5.96
N ASP A 252 17.99 0.05 -4.81
CA ASP A 252 18.26 -0.63 -3.54
C ASP A 252 17.47 -1.94 -3.51
N ASP A 253 18.16 -3.08 -3.48
CA ASP A 253 17.51 -4.40 -3.45
C ASP A 253 16.86 -4.68 -2.08
N SER A 254 15.68 -4.11 -1.89
CA SER A 254 14.87 -4.29 -0.68
C SER A 254 14.48 -5.75 -0.46
N LEU A 255 14.28 -6.49 -1.55
CA LEU A 255 13.84 -7.88 -1.51
C LEU A 255 14.89 -8.79 -0.86
N SER A 256 16.15 -8.69 -1.31
CA SER A 256 17.26 -9.46 -0.75
C SER A 256 17.52 -9.11 0.71
N LEU A 257 17.35 -7.83 1.10
CA LEU A 257 17.50 -7.39 2.49
C LEU A 257 16.44 -8.02 3.40
N TRP A 258 15.18 -8.07 2.98
CA TRP A 258 14.08 -8.59 3.82
C TRP A 258 14.07 -10.10 3.91
N TRP A 259 14.36 -10.78 2.82
CA TRP A 259 14.20 -12.23 2.73
C TRP A 259 15.54 -12.99 2.81
N LYS A 260 16.67 -12.30 3.03
CA LYS A 260 17.99 -12.91 3.25
C LYS A 260 18.28 -13.98 2.19
N ASN A 261 18.08 -13.66 0.93
CA ASN A 261 18.23 -14.53 -0.23
C ASN A 261 17.28 -15.76 -0.31
N GLN A 262 16.23 -15.82 0.52
CA GLN A 262 15.17 -16.83 0.38
C GLN A 262 14.22 -16.55 -0.78
N TYR A 263 14.27 -15.34 -1.31
CA TYR A 263 13.50 -14.87 -2.44
C TYR A 263 14.29 -13.77 -3.14
N SER A 264 14.40 -13.84 -4.46
CA SER A 264 15.25 -12.93 -5.25
C SER A 264 14.44 -12.15 -6.30
N LEU A 265 15.03 -11.05 -6.81
CA LEU A 265 14.47 -10.31 -7.95
C LEU A 265 14.35 -11.20 -9.19
N ALA A 266 15.29 -12.10 -9.42
CA ALA A 266 15.19 -13.04 -10.53
C ALA A 266 13.97 -13.94 -10.43
N GLU A 267 13.65 -14.46 -9.23
CA GLU A 267 12.43 -15.23 -9.01
C GLU A 267 11.16 -14.36 -9.15
N TYR A 268 11.21 -13.13 -8.67
CA TYR A 268 10.11 -12.19 -8.87
C TYR A 268 9.85 -11.91 -10.35
N HIS A 269 10.90 -11.71 -11.15
CA HIS A 269 10.78 -11.52 -12.60
C HIS A 269 10.17 -12.74 -13.29
N GLU A 270 10.55 -13.97 -12.88
CA GLU A 270 9.90 -15.19 -13.39
C GLU A 270 8.40 -15.22 -13.10
N ARG A 271 7.99 -14.75 -11.92
CA ARG A 271 6.57 -14.64 -11.57
C ARG A 271 5.86 -13.59 -12.43
N LEU A 272 6.50 -12.43 -12.67
CA LEU A 272 5.95 -11.37 -13.53
C LEU A 272 5.76 -11.82 -14.99
N ARG A 273 6.55 -12.76 -15.49
CA ARG A 273 6.38 -13.35 -16.83
C ARG A 273 5.04 -14.06 -17.04
N GLN A 274 4.32 -14.35 -15.97
CA GLN A 274 2.95 -14.88 -16.04
C GLN A 274 1.93 -13.81 -16.45
N VAL A 275 2.26 -12.53 -16.33
CA VAL A 275 1.41 -11.41 -16.74
C VAL A 275 1.64 -11.14 -18.23
N ALA A 276 0.57 -11.19 -19.03
CA ALA A 276 0.67 -11.11 -20.49
C ALA A 276 1.29 -9.81 -21.01
N GLN A 277 1.06 -8.69 -20.32
CA GLN A 277 1.55 -7.37 -20.69
C GLN A 277 2.20 -6.72 -19.45
N CYS A 278 3.46 -7.02 -19.18
CA CYS A 278 4.21 -6.46 -18.05
C CYS A 278 5.49 -5.81 -18.54
N THR A 279 5.69 -4.55 -18.16
CA THR A 279 6.94 -3.81 -18.34
C THR A 279 7.59 -3.58 -16.98
N ILE A 280 8.89 -3.78 -16.87
CA ILE A 280 9.67 -3.52 -15.66
C ILE A 280 10.46 -2.23 -15.88
N ALA A 281 10.40 -1.33 -14.89
CA ALA A 281 11.21 -0.13 -14.82
C ALA A 281 12.01 -0.11 -13.51
N VAL A 282 13.30 0.20 -13.60
CA VAL A 282 14.18 0.32 -12.42
C VAL A 282 14.46 1.80 -12.17
N PHE A 283 14.30 2.21 -10.91
CA PHE A 283 14.59 3.57 -10.46
C PHE A 283 15.93 3.60 -9.75
N GLU A 284 16.89 4.28 -10.37
CA GLU A 284 18.19 4.53 -9.76
C GLU A 284 18.08 5.49 -8.57
N ASP A 285 18.99 5.34 -7.61
CA ASP A 285 19.03 6.14 -6.38
C ASP A 285 17.69 6.20 -5.62
N ALA A 286 17.01 5.07 -5.56
CA ALA A 286 15.76 4.90 -4.84
C ALA A 286 15.80 3.63 -4.00
N GLY A 287 15.04 3.65 -2.91
CA GLY A 287 14.77 2.50 -2.05
C GLY A 287 13.30 2.13 -2.07
N HIS A 288 12.89 1.29 -1.10
CA HIS A 288 11.52 0.79 -1.02
C HIS A 288 10.43 1.86 -1.08
N MET A 289 10.72 3.05 -0.56
CA MET A 289 9.78 4.18 -0.56
C MET A 289 9.99 5.10 -1.78
N LEU A 290 10.12 4.54 -2.97
CA LEU A 290 10.47 5.25 -4.20
C LEU A 290 9.55 6.44 -4.52
N HIS A 291 8.28 6.41 -4.11
CA HIS A 291 7.34 7.52 -4.23
C HIS A 291 7.64 8.70 -3.26
N HIS A 292 8.48 8.48 -2.24
CA HIS A 292 9.05 9.53 -1.42
C HIS A 292 10.42 10.00 -1.94
N ASP A 293 11.21 9.05 -2.45
CA ASP A 293 12.60 9.29 -2.84
C ASP A 293 12.68 10.07 -4.16
N GLN A 294 11.90 9.63 -5.15
CA GLN A 294 11.93 10.15 -6.52
C GLN A 294 10.52 10.52 -7.02
N PRO A 295 9.74 11.36 -6.28
CA PRO A 295 8.34 11.61 -6.60
C PRO A 295 8.14 12.22 -7.99
N GLN A 296 9.05 13.09 -8.46
CA GLN A 296 8.95 13.76 -9.77
C GLN A 296 9.15 12.77 -10.92
N ALA A 297 10.23 12.00 -10.87
CA ALA A 297 10.54 11.02 -11.91
C ALA A 297 9.48 9.91 -11.94
N LEU A 298 9.01 9.47 -10.77
CA LEU A 298 7.95 8.47 -10.66
C LEU A 298 6.62 8.99 -11.21
N ALA A 299 6.24 10.23 -10.88
CA ALA A 299 5.02 10.84 -11.41
C ALA A 299 5.06 10.92 -12.94
N GLN A 300 6.17 11.36 -13.52
CA GLN A 300 6.35 11.39 -14.99
C GLN A 300 6.24 10.01 -15.64
N LEU A 301 6.84 8.99 -15.04
CA LEU A 301 6.74 7.61 -15.55
C LEU A 301 5.30 7.11 -15.50
N ILE A 302 4.59 7.35 -14.40
CA ILE A 302 3.19 6.95 -14.23
C ILE A 302 2.29 7.69 -15.22
N GLU A 303 2.46 9.01 -15.38
CA GLU A 303 1.71 9.78 -16.38
C GLU A 303 1.89 9.19 -17.78
N GLY A 304 3.14 9.03 -18.23
CA GLY A 304 3.42 8.48 -19.56
C GLY A 304 2.95 7.05 -19.77
N PHE A 305 2.81 6.26 -18.71
CA PHE A 305 2.24 4.92 -18.79
C PHE A 305 0.71 4.95 -18.82
N LEU A 306 0.06 5.87 -18.07
CA LEU A 306 -1.39 5.93 -17.95
C LEU A 306 -2.07 6.66 -19.13
N ASP A 307 -1.37 7.52 -19.82
CA ASP A 307 -1.83 8.17 -21.06
C ASP A 307 -1.88 7.13 -22.22
#